data_2a41da175a55c569409958a9785ad956
#
_entry.id   2a41da175a55c569409958a9785ad956
#
_cell.length_a   1.000
_cell.length_b   1.000
_cell.length_c   1.000
_cell.angle_alpha   90.00
_cell.angle_beta   90.00
_cell.angle_gamma   90.00
#
_symmetry.space_group_name_H-M   'P 1'
#
loop_
_entity.id
_entity.type
_entity.pdbx_description
1 polymer ?
#
loop_
_entity_poly.entity_id
_entity_poly.type
_entity_poly.pdbx_seq_one_letter_code
_entity_poly.pdbx_strand_id
1 'polypeptide(L)'
;MIQERIELGPIHTWLPGPMKMKLGMSGDQMLSAEPVFGFSSRNIEKNMIGRSIEHAQYLFSRMEPESALLLDRLYGDAIEQVCDQEVSPRIEWIRNITSDLSELNFQLKFLAKMSSRLGVRILYHSILKHRETLLDLFELLSGSRYGYYYILPGGVRYDLTDGFQERLGAWIEAYLQDYARIEELFCWTHGLQNRLRTMGLVVDTGEFGFVSRAAVDSTRFGQVSHVESRLLHALGSTKEISEGLQKRLMERPVGALRIKLPTRLGSESTVECELETVRGTWGLKLTLDPELLVSGIRVSSPSDSVKDAIFPALEGESLEDLPLILESLFLSVPEIDR
;
A
#
# COMPACT_ATOMS: atom_id res chain seq x y z
N MET A 1 29.80 15.50 14.50
CA MET A 1 30.66 14.31 14.74
C MET A 1 29.83 13.30 15.50
N ILE A 2 29.79 12.02 15.09
CA ILE A 2 29.05 10.97 15.80
C ILE A 2 29.69 10.78 17.17
N GLN A 3 28.90 10.95 18.24
CA GLN A 3 29.31 10.80 19.64
C GLN A 3 28.91 9.44 20.21
N GLU A 4 27.74 8.94 19.79
CA GLU A 4 27.19 7.67 20.24
C GLU A 4 26.60 6.87 19.08
N ARG A 5 26.52 5.54 19.26
CA ARG A 5 25.85 4.64 18.33
C ARG A 5 24.75 3.90 19.05
N ILE A 6 23.55 3.90 18.45
CA ILE A 6 22.37 3.22 18.97
C ILE A 6 21.92 2.18 17.93
N GLU A 7 21.56 0.99 18.38
CA GLU A 7 20.94 -0.04 17.53
C GLU A 7 19.55 -0.37 18.09
N LEU A 8 18.52 -0.18 17.27
CA LEU A 8 17.13 -0.52 17.57
C LEU A 8 16.69 -1.74 16.77
N GLY A 9 15.92 -2.62 17.38
CA GLY A 9 15.33 -3.78 16.70
C GLY A 9 16.09 -5.10 16.97
N PRO A 10 15.78 -6.23 16.26
CA PRO A 10 14.86 -6.28 15.11
C PRO A 10 13.37 -6.14 15.48
N ILE A 11 12.97 -6.28 16.75
CA ILE A 11 11.62 -6.10 17.23
C ILE A 11 11.61 -4.90 18.17
N HIS A 12 11.09 -3.77 17.70
CA HIS A 12 11.01 -2.54 18.46
C HIS A 12 9.76 -1.75 18.09
N THR A 13 9.07 -1.17 19.09
CA THR A 13 7.78 -0.49 18.91
C THR A 13 7.84 0.78 18.05
N TRP A 14 9.02 1.36 17.88
CA TRP A 14 9.23 2.55 17.05
C TRP A 14 9.42 2.21 15.58
N LEU A 15 9.75 0.98 15.25
CA LEU A 15 10.00 0.53 13.88
C LEU A 15 8.69 0.06 13.22
N PRO A 16 8.54 0.21 11.90
CA PRO A 16 7.33 -0.18 11.18
C PRO A 16 7.13 -1.70 11.08
N GLY A 17 8.17 -2.48 11.36
CA GLY A 17 8.16 -3.93 11.31
C GLY A 17 9.47 -4.54 11.78
N PRO A 18 9.69 -5.86 11.56
CA PRO A 18 10.91 -6.57 11.95
C PRO A 18 12.12 -6.12 11.14
N MET A 19 12.78 -5.06 11.57
CA MET A 19 13.98 -4.49 10.97
C MET A 19 14.91 -3.97 12.08
N LYS A 20 16.18 -3.80 11.78
CA LYS A 20 17.08 -3.06 12.66
C LYS A 20 17.36 -1.67 12.11
N MET A 21 17.60 -0.73 13.00
CA MET A 21 18.05 0.62 12.67
C MET A 21 19.32 0.91 13.45
N LYS A 22 20.43 1.13 12.75
CA LYS A 22 21.69 1.57 13.34
C LYS A 22 21.78 3.08 13.18
N LEU A 23 21.86 3.79 14.28
CA LEU A 23 21.87 5.24 14.33
C LEU A 23 23.21 5.77 14.86
N GLY A 24 23.76 6.77 14.20
CA GLY A 24 24.86 7.56 14.72
C GLY A 24 24.32 8.88 15.26
N MET A 25 24.53 9.14 16.52
CA MET A 25 23.94 10.26 17.25
C MET A 25 24.95 11.36 17.59
N SER A 26 24.47 12.60 17.69
CA SER A 26 25.17 13.73 18.34
C SER A 26 24.17 14.44 19.24
N GLY A 27 24.25 14.17 20.54
CA GLY A 27 23.19 14.49 21.47
C GLY A 27 21.91 13.74 21.12
N ASP A 28 20.83 14.45 20.91
CA ASP A 28 19.52 13.92 20.50
C ASP A 28 19.32 13.81 18.96
N GLN A 29 20.24 14.36 18.17
CA GLN A 29 20.14 14.41 16.72
C GLN A 29 20.71 13.17 16.04
N MET A 30 20.02 12.65 15.04
CA MET A 30 20.45 11.56 14.18
C MET A 30 21.34 12.09 13.06
N LEU A 31 22.62 11.70 13.04
CA LEU A 31 23.61 12.08 12.02
C LEU A 31 23.81 11.01 10.95
N SER A 32 23.43 9.77 11.24
CA SER A 32 23.42 8.67 10.28
C SER A 32 22.34 7.66 10.65
N ALA A 33 21.74 7.04 9.65
CA ALA A 33 20.76 5.97 9.82
C ALA A 33 21.01 4.88 8.77
N GLU A 34 21.21 3.64 9.24
CA GLU A 34 21.40 2.46 8.40
C GLU A 34 20.29 1.46 8.73
N PRO A 35 19.25 1.34 7.87
CA PRO A 35 18.23 0.32 8.01
C PRO A 35 18.80 -1.05 7.60
N VAL A 36 18.48 -2.10 8.38
CA VAL A 36 18.84 -3.49 8.06
C VAL A 36 17.55 -4.30 8.01
N PHE A 37 17.30 -4.90 6.86
CA PHE A 37 16.15 -5.73 6.55
C PHE A 37 16.50 -7.22 6.51
N GLY A 38 15.54 -8.09 6.20
CA GLY A 38 15.74 -9.53 6.04
C GLY A 38 15.26 -10.37 7.22
N PHE A 39 14.75 -9.75 8.30
CA PHE A 39 14.31 -10.47 9.51
C PHE A 39 12.97 -11.18 9.35
N SER A 40 12.14 -10.80 8.38
CA SER A 40 10.85 -11.41 8.05
C SER A 40 10.81 -12.04 6.67
N SER A 41 11.97 -12.29 6.06
CA SER A 41 12.03 -12.86 4.72
C SER A 41 11.41 -14.26 4.66
N ARG A 42 10.50 -14.43 3.71
CA ARG A 42 9.79 -15.69 3.44
C ARG A 42 10.18 -16.33 2.13
N ASN A 43 11.11 -15.69 1.38
CA ASN A 43 11.56 -16.13 0.05
C ASN A 43 10.39 -16.42 -0.91
N ILE A 44 9.37 -15.56 -0.93
CA ILE A 44 8.13 -15.81 -1.68
C ILE A 44 8.41 -15.98 -3.16
N GLU A 45 9.16 -15.07 -3.79
CA GLU A 45 9.51 -15.16 -5.21
C GLU A 45 10.18 -16.50 -5.54
N LYS A 46 11.16 -16.91 -4.73
CA LYS A 46 11.86 -18.19 -4.89
C LYS A 46 10.92 -19.39 -4.74
N ASN A 47 9.98 -19.32 -3.81
CA ASN A 47 9.01 -20.40 -3.55
C ASN A 47 7.92 -20.51 -4.63
N MET A 48 7.73 -19.47 -5.45
CA MET A 48 6.80 -19.47 -6.57
C MET A 48 7.35 -20.21 -7.80
N ILE A 49 8.68 -20.30 -7.96
CA ILE A 49 9.31 -20.97 -9.10
C ILE A 49 8.91 -22.46 -9.14
N GLY A 50 8.49 -22.92 -10.32
CA GLY A 50 8.00 -24.29 -10.57
C GLY A 50 6.58 -24.56 -10.06
N ARG A 51 5.87 -23.56 -9.59
CA ARG A 51 4.47 -23.69 -9.15
C ARG A 51 3.50 -23.36 -10.28
N SER A 52 2.30 -23.97 -10.21
CA SER A 52 1.20 -23.56 -11.10
C SER A 52 0.76 -22.14 -10.80
N ILE A 53 0.11 -21.50 -11.76
CA ILE A 53 -0.37 -20.12 -11.63
C ILE A 53 -1.26 -19.92 -10.39
N GLU A 54 -2.09 -20.91 -10.01
CA GLU A 54 -2.96 -20.81 -8.83
C GLU A 54 -2.16 -20.88 -7.52
N HIS A 55 -1.20 -21.82 -7.43
CA HIS A 55 -0.35 -21.94 -6.23
C HIS A 55 0.58 -20.73 -6.07
N ALA A 56 1.11 -20.21 -7.16
CA ALA A 56 1.96 -19.04 -7.16
C ALA A 56 1.16 -17.78 -6.70
N GLN A 57 -0.06 -17.59 -7.21
CA GLN A 57 -0.93 -16.51 -6.75
C GLN A 57 -1.17 -16.56 -5.24
N TYR A 58 -1.39 -17.78 -4.71
CA TYR A 58 -1.61 -17.95 -3.26
C TYR A 58 -0.42 -17.46 -2.41
N LEU A 59 0.80 -17.58 -2.92
CA LEU A 59 1.99 -17.03 -2.28
C LEU A 59 2.12 -15.52 -2.53
N PHE A 60 1.85 -15.08 -3.76
CA PHE A 60 2.02 -13.70 -4.19
C PHE A 60 1.19 -12.71 -3.38
N SER A 61 -0.10 -12.96 -3.22
CA SER A 61 -1.00 -12.07 -2.45
C SER A 61 -0.64 -11.96 -0.97
N ARG A 62 0.20 -12.86 -0.45
CA ARG A 62 0.67 -12.80 0.94
C ARG A 62 1.97 -12.03 1.15
N MET A 63 2.54 -11.46 0.10
CA MET A 63 3.69 -10.56 0.24
C MET A 63 3.34 -9.39 1.14
N GLU A 64 2.20 -8.74 0.87
CA GLU A 64 1.68 -7.64 1.67
C GLU A 64 0.18 -7.84 1.93
N PRO A 65 -0.21 -8.28 3.14
CA PRO A 65 -1.59 -8.57 3.45
C PRO A 65 -2.55 -7.40 3.24
N GLU A 66 -2.13 -6.20 3.54
CA GLU A 66 -2.97 -4.99 3.40
C GLU A 66 -3.22 -4.62 1.94
N SER A 67 -2.40 -5.09 1.02
CA SER A 67 -2.51 -4.87 -0.42
C SER A 67 -2.87 -6.15 -1.19
N ALA A 68 -3.43 -7.16 -0.52
CA ALA A 68 -3.67 -8.48 -1.11
C ALA A 68 -4.51 -8.44 -2.39
N LEU A 69 -5.59 -7.64 -2.42
CA LEU A 69 -6.44 -7.47 -3.61
C LEU A 69 -5.69 -6.79 -4.77
N LEU A 70 -4.81 -5.82 -4.48
CA LEU A 70 -3.97 -5.18 -5.49
C LEU A 70 -2.95 -6.15 -6.07
N LEU A 71 -2.35 -6.98 -5.21
CA LEU A 71 -1.41 -8.02 -5.65
C LEU A 71 -2.12 -9.11 -6.46
N ASP A 72 -3.30 -9.57 -6.03
CA ASP A 72 -4.11 -10.52 -6.80
C ASP A 72 -4.48 -9.94 -8.18
N ARG A 73 -4.80 -8.62 -8.26
CA ARG A 73 -5.05 -7.94 -9.52
C ARG A 73 -3.82 -7.92 -10.41
N LEU A 74 -2.70 -7.42 -9.92
CA LEU A 74 -1.45 -7.34 -10.67
C LEU A 74 -1.02 -8.71 -11.23
N TYR A 75 -1.18 -9.76 -10.42
CA TYR A 75 -0.88 -11.11 -10.82
C TYR A 75 -1.87 -11.63 -11.89
N GLY A 76 -3.16 -11.36 -11.70
CA GLY A 76 -4.20 -11.72 -12.68
C GLY A 76 -3.99 -11.05 -14.03
N ASP A 77 -3.74 -9.75 -14.02
CA ASP A 77 -3.48 -8.94 -15.22
C ASP A 77 -2.22 -9.47 -15.97
N ALA A 78 -1.16 -9.85 -15.24
CA ALA A 78 0.04 -10.43 -15.83
C ALA A 78 -0.23 -11.79 -16.50
N ILE A 79 -0.99 -12.68 -15.86
CA ILE A 79 -1.35 -13.98 -16.45
C ILE A 79 -2.20 -13.80 -17.71
N GLU A 80 -3.17 -12.90 -17.68
CA GLU A 80 -4.06 -12.61 -18.80
C GLU A 80 -3.26 -12.05 -19.99
N GLN A 81 -2.32 -11.17 -19.73
CA GLN A 81 -1.43 -10.63 -20.76
C GLN A 81 -0.52 -11.71 -21.37
N VAL A 82 0.07 -12.61 -20.56
CA VAL A 82 0.84 -13.74 -21.06
C VAL A 82 -0.01 -14.65 -21.94
N CYS A 83 -1.28 -14.83 -21.58
CA CYS A 83 -2.23 -15.68 -22.31
C CYS A 83 -2.92 -14.98 -23.48
N ASP A 84 -2.62 -13.71 -23.77
CA ASP A 84 -3.29 -12.89 -24.79
C ASP A 84 -4.81 -12.92 -24.64
N GLN A 85 -5.29 -12.68 -23.42
CA GLN A 85 -6.71 -12.72 -23.07
C GLN A 85 -7.17 -11.38 -22.49
N GLU A 86 -8.33 -10.91 -22.97
CA GLU A 86 -8.99 -9.72 -22.44
C GLU A 86 -10.15 -10.12 -21.52
N VAL A 87 -10.26 -9.43 -20.39
CA VAL A 87 -11.37 -9.63 -19.44
C VAL A 87 -12.60 -8.83 -19.83
N SER A 88 -13.76 -9.25 -19.33
CA SER A 88 -15.01 -8.53 -19.59
C SER A 88 -15.05 -7.18 -18.86
N PRO A 89 -15.84 -6.18 -19.34
CA PRO A 89 -16.06 -4.94 -18.62
C PRO A 89 -16.59 -5.12 -17.18
N ARG A 90 -17.33 -6.22 -16.94
CA ARG A 90 -17.82 -6.57 -15.60
C ARG A 90 -16.69 -6.92 -14.65
N ILE A 91 -15.74 -7.74 -15.10
CA ILE A 91 -14.56 -8.14 -14.33
C ILE A 91 -13.73 -6.91 -13.99
N GLU A 92 -13.45 -6.07 -14.99
CA GLU A 92 -12.66 -4.86 -14.81
C GLU A 92 -13.31 -3.88 -13.82
N TRP A 93 -14.62 -3.71 -13.91
CA TRP A 93 -15.38 -2.88 -12.99
C TRP A 93 -15.27 -3.39 -11.53
N ILE A 94 -15.41 -4.69 -11.31
CA ILE A 94 -15.26 -5.30 -9.98
C ILE A 94 -13.82 -5.13 -9.46
N ARG A 95 -12.83 -5.38 -10.30
CA ARG A 95 -11.41 -5.21 -9.95
C ARG A 95 -11.08 -3.78 -9.57
N ASN A 96 -11.63 -2.80 -10.28
CA ASN A 96 -11.46 -1.39 -9.96
C ASN A 96 -12.04 -1.04 -8.59
N ILE A 97 -13.25 -1.52 -8.27
CA ILE A 97 -13.86 -1.32 -6.95
C ILE A 97 -13.00 -1.97 -5.86
N THR A 98 -12.56 -3.19 -6.05
CA THR A 98 -11.78 -3.91 -5.03
C THR A 98 -10.37 -3.35 -4.86
N SER A 99 -9.78 -2.80 -5.91
CA SER A 99 -8.52 -2.06 -5.83
C SER A 99 -8.68 -0.78 -5.00
N ASP A 100 -9.72 0.01 -5.26
CA ASP A 100 -10.03 1.21 -4.49
C ASP A 100 -10.26 0.89 -2.99
N LEU A 101 -10.95 -0.22 -2.70
CA LEU A 101 -11.16 -0.67 -1.31
C LEU A 101 -9.85 -1.07 -0.63
N SER A 102 -8.94 -1.71 -1.37
CA SER A 102 -7.61 -2.08 -0.85
C SER A 102 -6.77 -0.85 -0.55
N GLU A 103 -6.79 0.15 -1.43
CA GLU A 103 -6.13 1.44 -1.20
C GLU A 103 -6.69 2.15 0.03
N LEU A 104 -8.01 2.23 0.17
CA LEU A 104 -8.66 2.81 1.35
C LEU A 104 -8.26 2.10 2.65
N ASN A 105 -8.22 0.76 2.65
CA ASN A 105 -7.79 -0.01 3.81
C ASN A 105 -6.36 0.37 4.24
N PHE A 106 -5.46 0.46 3.27
CA PHE A 106 -4.07 0.85 3.55
C PHE A 106 -3.99 2.28 4.09
N GLN A 107 -4.66 3.24 3.44
CA GLN A 107 -4.64 4.65 3.85
C GLN A 107 -5.26 4.85 5.23
N LEU A 108 -6.39 4.20 5.53
CA LEU A 108 -7.01 4.26 6.86
C LEU A 108 -6.11 3.66 7.95
N LYS A 109 -5.41 2.55 7.66
CA LYS A 109 -4.41 1.98 8.57
C LYS A 109 -3.28 2.96 8.84
N PHE A 110 -2.74 3.59 7.81
CA PHE A 110 -1.70 4.60 7.91
C PHE A 110 -2.17 5.79 8.77
N LEU A 111 -3.33 6.38 8.45
CA LEU A 111 -3.89 7.51 9.19
C LEU A 111 -4.16 7.17 10.67
N ALA A 112 -4.63 5.95 10.95
CA ALA A 112 -4.80 5.48 12.32
C ALA A 112 -3.46 5.40 13.06
N LYS A 113 -2.43 4.82 12.46
CA LYS A 113 -1.09 4.74 13.05
C LYS A 113 -0.50 6.13 13.29
N MET A 114 -0.59 7.03 12.31
CA MET A 114 -0.16 8.42 12.45
C MET A 114 -0.89 9.11 13.61
N SER A 115 -2.21 8.97 13.70
CA SER A 115 -3.02 9.51 14.81
C SER A 115 -2.56 9.00 16.18
N SER A 116 -2.21 7.72 16.26
CA SER A 116 -1.66 7.09 17.47
C SER A 116 -0.29 7.66 17.83
N ARG A 117 0.61 7.81 16.85
CA ARG A 117 1.94 8.41 17.07
C ARG A 117 1.86 9.87 17.50
N LEU A 118 0.89 10.59 16.96
CA LEU A 118 0.60 11.98 17.34
C LEU A 118 -0.11 12.13 18.68
N GLY A 119 -0.55 11.02 19.30
CA GLY A 119 -1.27 11.02 20.59
C GLY A 119 -2.74 11.46 20.49
N VAL A 120 -3.30 11.62 19.29
CA VAL A 120 -4.69 12.06 19.06
C VAL A 120 -5.64 10.85 19.10
N ARG A 121 -5.95 10.38 20.32
CA ARG A 121 -6.74 9.14 20.53
C ARG A 121 -8.13 9.18 19.88
N ILE A 122 -8.81 10.32 19.92
CA ILE A 122 -10.16 10.47 19.35
C ILE A 122 -10.15 10.20 17.85
N LEU A 123 -9.14 10.71 17.17
CA LEU A 123 -8.93 10.52 15.74
C LEU A 123 -8.56 9.07 15.42
N TYR A 124 -7.65 8.49 16.20
CA TYR A 124 -7.29 7.08 16.08
C TYR A 124 -8.51 6.15 16.12
N HIS A 125 -9.38 6.31 17.12
CA HIS A 125 -10.58 5.47 17.24
C HIS A 125 -11.61 5.72 16.14
N SER A 126 -11.78 6.98 15.71
CA SER A 126 -12.69 7.32 14.61
C SER A 126 -12.25 6.64 13.30
N ILE A 127 -10.98 6.74 12.96
CA ILE A 127 -10.43 6.12 11.74
C ILE A 127 -10.48 4.59 11.82
N LEU A 128 -10.14 4.00 12.98
CA LEU A 128 -10.23 2.55 13.15
C LEU A 128 -11.66 2.01 13.00
N LYS A 129 -12.66 2.75 13.47
CA LYS A 129 -14.07 2.37 13.29
C LYS A 129 -14.42 2.24 11.81
N HIS A 130 -14.03 3.22 11.00
CA HIS A 130 -14.25 3.16 9.54
C HIS A 130 -13.48 2.01 8.89
N ARG A 131 -12.23 1.80 9.32
CA ARG A 131 -11.41 0.69 8.81
C ARG A 131 -11.99 -0.67 9.17
N GLU A 132 -12.47 -0.88 10.39
CA GLU A 132 -13.09 -2.14 10.80
C GLU A 132 -14.33 -2.47 9.96
N THR A 133 -15.20 -1.48 9.73
CA THR A 133 -16.37 -1.69 8.85
C THR A 133 -15.95 -1.99 7.40
N LEU A 134 -14.84 -1.41 6.92
CA LEU A 134 -14.28 -1.74 5.60
C LEU A 134 -13.77 -3.19 5.55
N LEU A 135 -13.12 -3.67 6.61
CA LEU A 135 -12.66 -5.06 6.71
C LEU A 135 -13.84 -6.05 6.78
N ASP A 136 -14.98 -5.66 7.40
CA ASP A 136 -16.20 -6.45 7.37
C ASP A 136 -16.80 -6.54 5.95
N LEU A 137 -16.63 -5.49 5.12
CA LEU A 137 -16.98 -5.55 3.71
C LEU A 137 -16.07 -6.51 2.93
N PHE A 138 -14.77 -6.56 3.21
CA PHE A 138 -13.87 -7.56 2.62
C PHE A 138 -14.27 -8.99 2.99
N GLU A 139 -14.62 -9.20 4.25
CA GLU A 139 -15.09 -10.51 4.71
C GLU A 139 -16.41 -10.92 4.03
N LEU A 140 -17.34 -9.99 3.88
CA LEU A 140 -18.59 -10.22 3.14
C LEU A 140 -18.33 -10.56 1.66
N LEU A 141 -17.32 -9.91 1.04
CA LEU A 141 -16.97 -10.09 -0.35
C LEU A 141 -16.27 -11.43 -0.63
N SER A 142 -15.30 -11.80 0.20
CA SER A 142 -14.34 -12.87 -0.08
C SER A 142 -14.33 -14.00 0.95
N GLY A 143 -14.95 -13.80 2.11
CA GLY A 143 -14.80 -14.67 3.29
C GLY A 143 -13.48 -14.44 4.05
N SER A 144 -12.72 -13.39 3.70
CA SER A 144 -11.45 -13.05 4.32
C SER A 144 -11.36 -11.55 4.58
N ARG A 145 -10.89 -11.15 5.77
CA ARG A 145 -10.71 -9.74 6.15
C ARG A 145 -9.64 -9.01 5.32
N TYR A 146 -8.80 -9.72 4.58
CA TYR A 146 -7.81 -9.15 3.67
C TYR A 146 -8.17 -9.32 2.19
N GLY A 147 -9.31 -9.95 1.86
CA GLY A 147 -9.76 -10.12 0.50
C GLY A 147 -9.00 -11.17 -0.32
N TYR A 148 -8.17 -12.01 0.34
CA TYR A 148 -7.35 -12.99 -0.36
C TYR A 148 -8.13 -13.86 -1.35
N TYR A 149 -7.54 -14.04 -2.53
CA TYR A 149 -8.03 -14.98 -3.51
C TYR A 149 -9.44 -14.68 -4.03
N TYR A 150 -9.81 -13.40 -4.01
CA TYR A 150 -11.06 -12.94 -4.61
C TYR A 150 -10.90 -12.63 -6.10
N ILE A 151 -9.85 -11.89 -6.49
CA ILE A 151 -9.45 -11.71 -7.88
C ILE A 151 -8.62 -12.93 -8.27
N LEU A 152 -8.93 -13.50 -9.43
CA LEU A 152 -8.26 -14.69 -9.96
C LEU A 152 -7.80 -14.41 -11.39
N PRO A 153 -6.75 -15.07 -11.88
CA PRO A 153 -6.43 -15.07 -13.30
C PRO A 153 -7.67 -15.47 -14.14
N GLY A 154 -8.02 -14.63 -15.08
CA GLY A 154 -9.23 -14.80 -15.90
C GLY A 154 -10.51 -14.28 -15.28
N GLY A 155 -10.49 -13.58 -14.12
CA GLY A 155 -11.70 -12.99 -13.59
C GLY A 155 -11.76 -12.75 -12.10
N VAL A 156 -12.94 -12.97 -11.52
CA VAL A 156 -13.23 -12.82 -10.08
C VAL A 156 -13.99 -14.04 -9.56
N ARG A 157 -13.92 -14.28 -8.27
CA ARG A 157 -14.52 -15.47 -7.65
C ARG A 157 -16.04 -15.41 -7.62
N TYR A 158 -16.59 -14.25 -7.26
CA TYR A 158 -18.02 -13.99 -7.13
C TYR A 158 -18.36 -12.60 -7.65
N ASP A 159 -19.64 -12.39 -8.00
CA ASP A 159 -20.15 -11.06 -8.34
C ASP A 159 -20.38 -10.21 -7.09
N LEU A 160 -20.44 -8.89 -7.27
CA LEU A 160 -20.86 -7.97 -6.22
C LEU A 160 -22.39 -8.06 -6.05
N THR A 161 -22.83 -8.56 -4.90
CA THR A 161 -24.25 -8.64 -4.56
C THR A 161 -24.86 -7.24 -4.33
N ASP A 162 -26.17 -7.09 -4.52
CA ASP A 162 -26.84 -5.83 -4.18
C ASP A 162 -26.65 -5.45 -2.72
N GLY A 163 -26.75 -6.41 -1.81
CA GLY A 163 -26.51 -6.18 -0.38
C GLY A 163 -25.09 -5.73 -0.04
N PHE A 164 -24.07 -6.17 -0.81
CA PHE A 164 -22.72 -5.65 -0.68
C PHE A 164 -22.64 -4.20 -1.15
N GLN A 165 -23.23 -3.90 -2.31
CA GLN A 165 -23.21 -2.56 -2.89
C GLN A 165 -23.95 -1.54 -2.01
N GLU A 166 -25.09 -1.93 -1.42
CA GLU A 166 -25.83 -1.10 -0.46
C GLU A 166 -24.99 -0.78 0.79
N ARG A 167 -24.34 -1.80 1.37
CA ARG A 167 -23.47 -1.61 2.56
C ARG A 167 -22.25 -0.76 2.24
N LEU A 168 -21.64 -0.96 1.07
CA LEU A 168 -20.53 -0.13 0.62
C LEU A 168 -20.97 1.32 0.43
N GLY A 169 -22.12 1.56 -0.19
CA GLY A 169 -22.69 2.91 -0.34
C GLY A 169 -22.91 3.58 1.02
N ALA A 170 -23.52 2.87 1.97
CA ALA A 170 -23.74 3.38 3.32
C ALA A 170 -22.42 3.67 4.06
N TRP A 171 -21.39 2.84 3.86
CA TRP A 171 -20.06 3.09 4.42
C TRP A 171 -19.43 4.35 3.84
N ILE A 172 -19.49 4.54 2.51
CA ILE A 172 -18.95 5.73 1.83
C ILE A 172 -19.63 7.00 2.37
N GLU A 173 -20.95 7.01 2.48
CA GLU A 173 -21.70 8.14 3.01
C GLU A 173 -21.30 8.49 4.45
N ALA A 174 -21.20 7.47 5.33
CA ALA A 174 -20.79 7.64 6.71
C ALA A 174 -19.35 8.17 6.81
N TYR A 175 -18.45 7.65 5.98
CA TYR A 175 -17.06 8.10 5.95
C TYR A 175 -16.95 9.56 5.49
N LEU A 176 -17.61 9.93 4.41
CA LEU A 176 -17.60 11.30 3.87
C LEU A 176 -18.24 12.31 4.82
N GLN A 177 -19.28 11.92 5.59
CA GLN A 177 -19.85 12.76 6.65
C GLN A 177 -18.85 13.01 7.79
N ASP A 178 -18.07 12.00 8.20
CA ASP A 178 -17.07 12.11 9.25
C ASP A 178 -15.77 12.78 8.75
N TYR A 179 -15.53 12.80 7.44
CA TYR A 179 -14.27 13.28 6.83
C TYR A 179 -13.92 14.71 7.21
N ALA A 180 -14.89 15.62 7.16
CA ALA A 180 -14.65 17.04 7.51
C ALA A 180 -14.14 17.20 8.95
N ARG A 181 -14.65 16.40 9.88
CA ARG A 181 -14.19 16.39 11.27
C ARG A 181 -12.80 15.75 11.41
N ILE A 182 -12.53 14.69 10.65
CA ILE A 182 -11.21 14.04 10.62
C ILE A 182 -10.17 15.04 10.11
N GLU A 183 -10.47 15.70 9.00
CA GLU A 183 -9.62 16.72 8.40
C GLU A 183 -9.37 17.90 9.36
N GLU A 184 -10.42 18.41 10.00
CA GLU A 184 -10.33 19.48 11.00
C GLU A 184 -9.38 19.09 12.13
N LEU A 185 -9.51 17.89 12.70
CA LEU A 185 -8.66 17.41 13.78
C LEU A 185 -7.18 17.27 13.38
N PHE A 186 -6.90 16.92 12.11
CA PHE A 186 -5.52 16.89 11.60
C PHE A 186 -4.98 18.29 11.29
N CYS A 187 -5.80 19.18 10.73
CA CYS A 187 -5.35 20.47 10.23
C CYS A 187 -5.33 21.58 11.29
N TRP A 188 -6.13 21.50 12.38
CA TRP A 188 -6.35 22.63 13.29
C TRP A 188 -5.54 22.61 14.58
N THR A 189 -4.70 21.60 14.78
CA THR A 189 -3.81 21.56 15.94
C THR A 189 -2.54 22.36 15.63
N HIS A 190 -2.59 23.69 15.73
CA HIS A 190 -1.50 24.60 15.31
C HIS A 190 -0.11 24.25 15.82
N GLY A 191 0.01 23.74 17.05
CA GLY A 191 1.30 23.30 17.59
C GLY A 191 1.86 22.07 16.87
N LEU A 192 0.98 21.19 16.40
CA LEU A 192 1.33 19.99 15.67
C LEU A 192 1.79 20.31 14.24
N GLN A 193 1.06 21.18 13.54
CA GLN A 193 1.39 21.59 12.17
C GLN A 193 2.80 22.18 12.05
N ASN A 194 3.16 23.09 12.96
CA ASN A 194 4.48 23.72 12.91
C ASN A 194 5.62 22.69 13.07
N ARG A 195 5.42 21.65 13.89
CA ARG A 195 6.39 20.57 14.06
C ARG A 195 6.45 19.67 12.82
N LEU A 196 5.31 19.29 12.27
CA LEU A 196 5.23 18.36 11.13
C LEU A 196 5.75 18.95 9.80
N ARG A 197 5.69 20.28 9.64
CA ARG A 197 6.14 20.99 8.42
C ARG A 197 7.64 20.99 8.21
N THR A 198 8.42 20.85 9.27
CA THR A 198 9.88 20.85 9.20
C THR A 198 10.49 19.48 9.40
N MET A 199 9.68 18.49 9.76
CA MET A 199 10.11 17.15 10.14
C MET A 199 10.18 16.22 8.92
N GLY A 200 11.23 15.39 8.87
CA GLY A 200 11.36 14.30 7.91
C GLY A 200 11.39 14.80 6.46
N LEU A 201 12.16 15.84 6.20
CA LEU A 201 12.31 16.44 4.87
C LEU A 201 13.00 15.47 3.91
N VAL A 202 12.38 15.24 2.75
CA VAL A 202 12.98 14.51 1.64
C VAL A 202 12.90 15.37 0.40
N VAL A 203 14.05 15.68 -0.20
CA VAL A 203 14.11 16.41 -1.46
C VAL A 203 13.66 15.47 -2.57
N ASP A 204 12.72 15.91 -3.40
CA ASP A 204 12.29 15.14 -4.55
C ASP A 204 13.34 15.19 -5.66
N THR A 205 14.08 14.11 -5.82
CA THR A 205 15.01 13.90 -6.93
C THR A 205 14.36 13.16 -8.10
N GLY A 206 13.06 12.83 -8.01
CA GLY A 206 12.36 11.95 -8.95
C GLY A 206 12.65 10.46 -8.74
N GLU A 207 13.52 10.11 -7.78
CA GLU A 207 13.96 8.73 -7.53
C GLU A 207 13.09 7.99 -6.51
N PHE A 208 12.32 8.71 -5.68
CA PHE A 208 11.63 8.15 -4.50
C PHE A 208 10.14 7.84 -4.70
N GLY A 209 9.67 7.64 -5.90
CA GLY A 209 8.32 7.16 -6.19
C GLY A 209 7.20 7.96 -5.49
N PHE A 210 6.54 7.36 -4.49
CA PHE A 210 5.45 7.99 -3.75
C PHE A 210 5.87 9.22 -2.94
N VAL A 211 7.06 9.22 -2.37
CA VAL A 211 7.57 10.36 -1.59
C VAL A 211 7.63 11.62 -2.46
N SER A 212 7.90 11.45 -3.75
CA SER A 212 7.89 12.54 -4.73
C SER A 212 6.49 12.93 -5.20
N ARG A 213 5.54 11.98 -5.22
CA ARG A 213 4.14 12.24 -5.57
C ARG A 213 3.32 12.79 -4.40
N ALA A 214 3.74 12.52 -3.15
CA ALA A 214 3.07 13.00 -1.96
C ALA A 214 3.31 14.49 -1.78
N ALA A 215 2.33 15.29 -2.19
CA ALA A 215 2.18 16.72 -1.95
C ALA A 215 3.48 17.51 -1.81
N VAL A 216 4.03 17.84 -2.95
CA VAL A 216 5.11 18.82 -3.07
C VAL A 216 4.56 20.17 -2.65
N ASP A 217 5.01 20.72 -1.53
CA ASP A 217 4.79 22.13 -1.24
C ASP A 217 5.69 22.97 -2.17
N SER A 218 5.19 23.21 -3.38
CA SER A 218 5.89 23.96 -4.43
C SER A 218 6.12 25.44 -4.10
N THR A 219 5.61 25.91 -2.95
CA THR A 219 5.55 27.35 -2.67
C THR A 219 6.72 27.88 -1.83
N ARG A 220 7.47 27.03 -1.08
CA ARG A 220 8.53 27.47 -0.19
C ARG A 220 9.91 26.86 -0.36
N PHE A 221 10.04 25.60 -0.73
CA PHE A 221 11.31 24.85 -0.68
C PHE A 221 11.66 24.06 -1.96
N GLY A 222 10.97 24.29 -3.06
CA GLY A 222 11.11 23.45 -4.26
C GLY A 222 10.33 22.13 -4.12
N GLN A 223 10.84 21.06 -4.72
CA GLN A 223 10.21 19.74 -4.66
C GLN A 223 10.64 19.02 -3.37
N VAL A 224 10.00 19.34 -2.25
CA VAL A 224 10.30 18.77 -0.93
C VAL A 224 9.04 18.14 -0.33
N SER A 225 9.17 16.91 0.15
CA SER A 225 8.13 16.20 0.91
C SER A 225 8.48 16.17 2.39
N HIS A 226 7.52 16.42 3.26
CA HIS A 226 7.65 16.37 4.72
C HIS A 226 6.48 15.60 5.36
N VAL A 227 6.54 15.32 6.66
CA VAL A 227 5.53 14.50 7.34
C VAL A 227 4.11 15.05 7.17
N GLU A 228 3.89 16.37 7.29
CA GLU A 228 2.57 16.99 7.10
C GLU A 228 2.05 16.76 5.67
N SER A 229 2.88 17.02 4.64
CA SER A 229 2.45 16.87 3.26
C SER A 229 2.08 15.43 2.92
N ARG A 230 2.83 14.45 3.41
CA ARG A 230 2.52 13.03 3.25
C ARG A 230 1.22 12.64 3.94
N LEU A 231 0.99 13.17 5.15
CA LEU A 231 -0.24 12.94 5.91
C LEU A 231 -1.46 13.54 5.21
N LEU A 232 -1.37 14.79 4.76
CA LEU A 232 -2.47 15.48 4.06
C LEU A 232 -2.77 14.84 2.70
N HIS A 233 -1.74 14.38 1.99
CA HIS A 233 -1.94 13.63 0.75
C HIS A 233 -2.69 12.32 1.00
N ALA A 234 -2.29 11.54 2.01
CA ALA A 234 -3.00 10.31 2.37
C ALA A 234 -4.46 10.58 2.77
N LEU A 235 -4.71 11.64 3.51
CA LEU A 235 -6.06 12.04 3.89
C LEU A 235 -6.90 12.46 2.68
N GLY A 236 -6.36 13.31 1.80
CA GLY A 236 -7.03 13.74 0.57
C GLY A 236 -7.37 12.56 -0.36
N SER A 237 -6.42 11.62 -0.52
CA SER A 237 -6.63 10.45 -1.37
C SER A 237 -7.77 9.56 -0.87
N THR A 238 -7.99 9.42 0.44
CA THR A 238 -9.14 8.64 0.95
C THR A 238 -10.49 9.25 0.55
N LYS A 239 -10.59 10.57 0.51
CA LYS A 239 -11.80 11.27 0.04
C LYS A 239 -12.02 11.07 -1.46
N GLU A 240 -10.97 11.30 -2.25
CA GLU A 240 -11.01 11.15 -3.72
C GLU A 240 -11.41 9.73 -4.13
N ILE A 241 -10.81 8.71 -3.50
CA ILE A 241 -11.16 7.31 -3.74
C ILE A 241 -12.61 7.03 -3.35
N SER A 242 -13.08 7.53 -2.19
CA SER A 242 -14.46 7.32 -1.72
C SER A 242 -15.49 7.96 -2.66
N GLU A 243 -15.23 9.18 -3.14
CA GLU A 243 -16.07 9.86 -4.14
C GLU A 243 -16.02 9.14 -5.49
N GLY A 244 -14.87 8.62 -5.90
CA GLY A 244 -14.70 7.79 -7.10
C GLY A 244 -15.50 6.50 -7.03
N LEU A 245 -15.43 5.80 -5.90
CA LEU A 245 -16.22 4.58 -5.64
C LEU A 245 -17.73 4.84 -5.72
N GLN A 246 -18.21 5.95 -5.16
CA GLN A 246 -19.63 6.32 -5.22
C GLN A 246 -20.13 6.44 -6.68
N LYS A 247 -19.33 7.08 -7.54
CA LYS A 247 -19.64 7.20 -8.97
C LYS A 247 -19.59 5.84 -9.67
N ARG A 248 -18.54 5.05 -9.40
CA ARG A 248 -18.32 3.74 -10.02
C ARG A 248 -19.42 2.72 -9.68
N LEU A 249 -20.00 2.77 -8.48
CA LEU A 249 -21.12 1.93 -8.10
C LEU A 249 -22.39 2.13 -8.96
N MET A 250 -22.52 3.27 -9.65
CA MET A 250 -23.66 3.56 -10.53
C MET A 250 -23.51 2.93 -11.92
N GLU A 251 -22.30 2.56 -12.36
CA GLU A 251 -22.03 2.14 -13.73
C GLU A 251 -22.55 0.74 -14.07
N ARG A 252 -22.43 -0.22 -13.17
CA ARG A 252 -22.90 -1.63 -13.24
C ARG A 252 -22.84 -2.28 -14.64
N PRO A 253 -21.68 -2.38 -15.29
CA PRO A 253 -21.57 -3.01 -16.60
C PRO A 253 -21.96 -4.48 -16.55
N VAL A 254 -22.44 -5.02 -17.68
CA VAL A 254 -22.79 -6.43 -17.85
C VAL A 254 -21.61 -7.17 -18.45
N GLY A 255 -21.39 -8.41 -18.06
CA GLY A 255 -20.33 -9.26 -18.61
C GLY A 255 -20.14 -10.56 -17.84
N ALA A 256 -19.30 -11.44 -18.39
CA ALA A 256 -18.90 -12.66 -17.70
C ALA A 256 -18.03 -12.33 -16.46
N LEU A 257 -18.10 -13.16 -15.43
CA LEU A 257 -17.24 -13.06 -14.23
C LEU A 257 -15.92 -13.81 -14.37
N ARG A 258 -15.81 -14.64 -15.39
CA ARG A 258 -14.63 -15.43 -15.71
C ARG A 258 -14.49 -15.63 -17.21
N ILE A 259 -13.25 -15.65 -17.66
CA ILE A 259 -12.84 -16.10 -18.98
C ILE A 259 -12.09 -17.43 -18.84
N LYS A 260 -12.05 -18.19 -19.91
CA LYS A 260 -11.30 -19.46 -19.94
C LYS A 260 -9.87 -19.17 -20.40
N LEU A 261 -8.91 -19.37 -19.53
CA LEU A 261 -7.51 -19.30 -19.88
C LEU A 261 -7.09 -20.55 -20.67
N PRO A 262 -6.07 -20.45 -21.55
CA PRO A 262 -5.49 -21.61 -22.21
C PRO A 262 -4.91 -22.58 -21.17
N THR A 263 -4.88 -23.87 -21.51
CA THR A 263 -4.26 -24.90 -20.65
C THR A 263 -2.77 -25.07 -20.90
N ARG A 264 -2.25 -24.45 -21.95
CA ARG A 264 -0.85 -24.50 -22.36
C ARG A 264 -0.50 -23.32 -23.25
N LEU A 265 0.74 -22.83 -23.13
CA LEU A 265 1.30 -21.81 -24.01
C LEU A 265 2.05 -22.47 -25.18
N GLY A 266 2.20 -21.73 -26.26
CA GLY A 266 2.99 -22.20 -27.43
C GLY A 266 4.50 -22.23 -27.15
N SER A 267 4.98 -21.36 -26.31
CA SER A 267 6.39 -21.24 -25.89
C SER A 267 6.47 -20.57 -24.52
N GLU A 268 7.64 -20.60 -23.89
CA GLU A 268 7.91 -19.77 -22.72
C GLU A 268 7.66 -18.30 -23.04
N SER A 269 6.96 -17.61 -22.18
CA SER A 269 6.57 -16.20 -22.37
C SER A 269 6.84 -15.38 -21.12
N THR A 270 7.33 -14.15 -21.31
CA THR A 270 7.62 -13.20 -20.27
C THR A 270 6.78 -11.94 -20.45
N VAL A 271 6.24 -11.41 -19.37
CA VAL A 271 5.49 -10.16 -19.33
C VAL A 271 6.04 -9.26 -18.23
N GLU A 272 5.91 -7.96 -18.42
CA GLU A 272 6.16 -6.95 -17.41
C GLU A 272 4.87 -6.13 -17.23
N CYS A 273 4.31 -6.13 -16.03
CA CYS A 273 3.13 -5.39 -15.66
C CYS A 273 3.42 -4.43 -14.51
N GLU A 274 2.74 -3.31 -14.52
CA GLU A 274 2.82 -2.32 -13.46
C GLU A 274 1.42 -1.97 -12.98
N LEU A 275 1.28 -1.74 -11.67
CA LEU A 275 0.07 -1.26 -11.02
C LEU A 275 0.41 -0.02 -10.21
N GLU A 276 -0.11 1.12 -10.67
CA GLU A 276 0.02 2.36 -9.92
C GLU A 276 -0.90 2.37 -8.71
N THR A 277 -0.36 2.77 -7.57
CA THR A 277 -1.07 2.92 -6.30
C THR A 277 -0.82 4.30 -5.71
N VAL A 278 -1.60 4.70 -4.72
CA VAL A 278 -1.38 5.97 -4.01
C VAL A 278 0.03 6.05 -3.40
N ARG A 279 0.62 4.91 -3.05
CA ARG A 279 1.98 4.84 -2.45
C ARG A 279 3.12 4.80 -3.45
N GLY A 280 2.84 4.53 -4.71
CA GLY A 280 3.83 4.30 -5.75
C GLY A 280 3.45 3.11 -6.61
N THR A 281 4.40 2.60 -7.38
CA THR A 281 4.15 1.57 -8.40
C THR A 281 4.59 0.20 -7.91
N TRP A 282 3.70 -0.78 -8.00
CA TRP A 282 4.06 -2.19 -7.97
C TRP A 282 4.44 -2.64 -9.37
N GLY A 283 5.57 -3.31 -9.51
CA GLY A 283 5.98 -3.93 -10.78
C GLY A 283 6.10 -5.44 -10.62
N LEU A 284 5.69 -6.16 -11.66
CA LEU A 284 5.79 -7.60 -11.77
C LEU A 284 6.36 -7.99 -13.12
N LYS A 285 7.52 -8.63 -13.11
CA LYS A 285 8.03 -9.37 -14.25
C LYS A 285 7.80 -10.85 -14.02
N LEU A 286 7.00 -11.48 -14.87
CA LEU A 286 6.58 -12.88 -14.76
C LEU A 286 6.95 -13.63 -16.02
N THR A 287 7.56 -14.79 -15.85
CA THR A 287 7.84 -15.74 -16.94
C THR A 287 7.13 -17.05 -16.67
N LEU A 288 6.37 -17.55 -17.64
CA LEU A 288 5.69 -18.83 -17.59
C LEU A 288 6.25 -19.76 -18.65
N ASP A 289 6.42 -21.03 -18.28
CA ASP A 289 6.74 -22.09 -19.22
C ASP A 289 5.52 -22.55 -20.03
N PRO A 290 5.67 -23.43 -21.04
CA PRO A 290 4.54 -23.92 -21.83
C PRO A 290 3.44 -24.65 -21.04
N GLU A 291 3.74 -25.19 -19.86
CA GLU A 291 2.80 -25.86 -18.97
C GLU A 291 2.12 -24.89 -17.98
N LEU A 292 2.33 -23.58 -18.13
CA LEU A 292 1.85 -22.52 -17.23
C LEU A 292 2.41 -22.61 -15.79
N LEU A 293 3.63 -23.14 -15.67
CA LEU A 293 4.37 -23.06 -14.42
C LEU A 293 5.23 -21.79 -14.41
N VAL A 294 5.39 -21.20 -13.23
CA VAL A 294 6.25 -20.03 -13.06
C VAL A 294 7.71 -20.43 -13.25
N SER A 295 8.35 -20.04 -14.35
CA SER A 295 9.78 -20.26 -14.61
C SER A 295 10.66 -19.09 -14.17
N GLY A 296 10.09 -17.88 -14.05
CA GLY A 296 10.78 -16.69 -13.55
C GLY A 296 9.81 -15.68 -12.95
N ILE A 297 10.24 -15.02 -11.88
CA ILE A 297 9.48 -13.93 -11.26
C ILE A 297 10.43 -12.91 -10.64
N ARG A 298 10.08 -11.64 -10.81
CA ARG A 298 10.71 -10.51 -10.12
C ARG A 298 9.63 -9.49 -9.78
N VAL A 299 9.63 -9.04 -8.53
CA VAL A 299 8.67 -8.05 -8.03
C VAL A 299 9.43 -6.79 -7.63
N SER A 300 8.87 -5.62 -7.92
CA SER A 300 9.24 -4.35 -7.32
C SER A 300 8.06 -3.78 -6.56
N SER A 301 8.31 -3.19 -5.40
CA SER A 301 7.29 -2.64 -4.53
C SER A 301 7.51 -1.15 -4.29
N PRO A 302 6.47 -0.40 -3.88
CA PRO A 302 6.64 0.99 -3.46
C PRO A 302 7.70 1.17 -2.37
N SER A 303 7.82 0.21 -1.44
CA SER A 303 8.80 0.26 -0.35
C SER A 303 10.25 0.11 -0.81
N ASP A 304 10.51 -0.48 -1.99
CA ASP A 304 11.87 -0.57 -2.56
C ASP A 304 12.44 0.82 -2.86
N SER A 305 11.62 1.74 -3.36
CA SER A 305 12.04 3.13 -3.62
C SER A 305 12.15 3.94 -2.32
N VAL A 306 11.25 3.68 -1.36
CA VAL A 306 11.18 4.44 -0.11
C VAL A 306 12.35 4.14 0.84
N LYS A 307 12.92 2.91 0.79
CA LYS A 307 14.04 2.55 1.69
C LYS A 307 15.24 3.51 1.58
N ASP A 308 15.49 4.04 0.39
CA ASP A 308 16.60 4.95 0.14
C ASP A 308 16.32 6.38 0.65
N ALA A 309 15.05 6.72 0.89
CA ALA A 309 14.62 7.96 1.51
C ALA A 309 14.71 7.96 3.05
N ILE A 310 14.95 6.81 3.69
CA ILE A 310 14.96 6.70 5.15
C ILE A 310 16.03 7.59 5.78
N PHE A 311 17.27 7.51 5.31
CA PHE A 311 18.35 8.31 5.88
C PHE A 311 18.14 9.80 5.64
N PRO A 312 17.87 10.29 4.41
CA PRO A 312 17.58 11.70 4.17
C PRO A 312 16.45 12.26 5.04
N ALA A 313 15.40 11.46 5.30
CA ALA A 313 14.29 11.88 6.15
C ALA A 313 14.64 11.98 7.64
N LEU A 314 15.69 11.30 8.09
CA LEU A 314 16.11 11.23 9.49
C LEU A 314 17.30 12.13 9.81
N GLU A 315 18.04 12.59 8.82
CA GLU A 315 19.27 13.37 9.03
C GLU A 315 18.97 14.70 9.73
N GLY A 316 19.60 14.90 10.88
CA GLY A 316 19.45 16.10 11.71
C GLY A 316 18.18 16.12 12.59
N GLU A 317 17.30 15.15 12.45
CA GLU A 317 16.07 15.05 13.26
C GLU A 317 16.34 14.47 14.65
N SER A 318 15.42 14.74 15.59
CA SER A 318 15.50 14.18 16.95
C SER A 318 15.14 12.69 16.95
N LEU A 319 15.80 11.94 17.84
CA LEU A 319 15.50 10.50 18.04
C LEU A 319 14.02 10.26 18.42
N GLU A 320 13.36 11.19 19.12
CA GLU A 320 11.96 11.09 19.48
C GLU A 320 11.03 11.13 18.26
N ASP A 321 11.46 11.73 17.15
CA ASP A 321 10.69 11.87 15.92
C ASP A 321 10.82 10.67 14.99
N LEU A 322 11.80 9.79 15.22
CA LEU A 322 12.05 8.58 14.43
C LEU A 322 10.77 7.79 14.10
N PRO A 323 9.93 7.41 15.09
CA PRO A 323 8.77 6.56 14.80
C PRO A 323 7.72 7.27 13.93
N LEU A 324 7.59 8.59 14.06
CA LEU A 324 6.65 9.38 13.28
C LEU A 324 7.13 9.56 11.84
N ILE A 325 8.43 9.86 11.67
CA ILE A 325 9.05 10.00 10.36
C ILE A 325 8.98 8.68 9.59
N LEU A 326 9.41 7.57 10.20
CA LEU A 326 9.37 6.25 9.54
C LEU A 326 7.95 5.82 9.15
N GLU A 327 6.96 6.04 10.03
CA GLU A 327 5.57 5.75 9.69
C GLU A 327 5.09 6.61 8.51
N SER A 328 5.50 7.89 8.45
CA SER A 328 5.09 8.81 7.39
C SER A 328 5.63 8.43 6.00
N LEU A 329 6.69 7.64 5.92
CA LEU A 329 7.27 7.16 4.66
C LEU A 329 6.47 6.02 4.02
N PHE A 330 5.41 5.53 4.66
CA PHE A 330 4.60 4.39 4.18
C PHE A 330 5.40 3.09 3.98
N LEU A 331 6.49 2.96 4.69
CA LEU A 331 7.37 1.79 4.59
C LEU A 331 6.65 0.53 5.08
N SER A 332 6.63 -0.50 4.25
CA SER A 332 6.22 -1.85 4.61
C SER A 332 7.41 -2.80 4.60
N VAL A 333 7.81 -3.30 5.77
CA VAL A 333 8.92 -4.25 5.89
C VAL A 333 8.63 -5.57 5.16
N PRO A 334 7.41 -6.16 5.19
CA PRO A 334 7.06 -7.34 4.40
C PRO A 334 7.27 -7.18 2.89
N GLU A 335 7.10 -5.98 2.34
CA GLU A 335 7.35 -5.69 0.92
C GLU A 335 8.83 -5.77 0.55
N ILE A 336 9.71 -5.41 1.47
CA ILE A 336 11.16 -5.46 1.26
C ILE A 336 11.69 -6.89 1.52
N ASP A 337 11.16 -7.57 2.54
CA ASP A 337 11.59 -8.88 3.02
C ASP A 337 10.89 -10.07 2.30
N ARG A 338 10.32 -9.85 1.12
CA ARG A 338 9.55 -10.83 0.33
C ARG A 338 10.31 -12.09 -0.10
#